data_9a416df567a2b069b9ceba2248e7c68c
#
_entry.id   9a416df567a2b069b9ceba2248e7c68c
#
_cell.length_a   1.000
_cell.length_b   1.000
_cell.length_c   1.000
_cell.angle_alpha   90.00
_cell.angle_beta   90.00
_cell.angle_gamma   90.00
#
_symmetry.space_group_name_H-M   'P 1'
#
loop_
_entity.id
_entity.type
_entity.pdbx_description
1 polymer ?
#
loop_
_entity_poly.entity_id
_entity_poly.type
_entity_poly.pdbx_seq_one_letter_code
_entity_poly.pdbx_strand_id
1 'polypeptide(L)'
;RTEQVLATPAEWVCFDKSGKNFLYQDRKGFEDEWRKHHTSSITRDIWLYDTQTGKHTNLTNRGGEDRNPVYAPDGTAVYFLSERNNGSFNVYNFDLNAPQEVKAITTFRTHPVRFLSISDKGTLCYTYDGELYTQEPNARPKKVSVDLVRDDEKEMAALRFSQGATSASVSPDGKQVAFIVRGDVFVTSTDYATTKQITNTPAKEASVSFAPDNRTLVYASERTGNWQLYTAKIARKEEANFPNATLIEEEVLLPSKTVERAYPQYSPDGKELAFIEDRNRLMVLDLKTKKVRQVTDGSTWYNTGGGFDYEWSPDGKWFTLEFIGNRHDPYSDIGIVSAQGGTIINLTNSGYISGSPRWVLDGNAILFQ
;
A
#
# COMPACT_ATOMS: atom_id res chain seq x y z
N ARG A 1 -8.58 19.71 33.06
CA ARG A 1 -7.79 20.74 32.37
C ARG A 1 -6.81 20.02 31.44
N THR A 2 -6.76 20.39 30.15
CA THR A 2 -5.78 19.87 29.21
C THR A 2 -4.54 20.76 29.26
N GLU A 3 -3.35 20.15 29.36
CA GLU A 3 -2.08 20.85 29.39
C GLU A 3 -1.19 20.34 28.26
N GLN A 4 -0.52 21.27 27.55
CA GLN A 4 0.44 20.93 26.53
C GLN A 4 1.79 20.62 27.19
N VAL A 5 2.22 19.38 27.11
CA VAL A 5 3.49 18.91 27.70
C VAL A 5 4.67 19.09 26.75
N LEU A 6 4.46 18.86 25.44
CA LEU A 6 5.48 19.01 24.40
C LEU A 6 5.06 20.03 23.36
N ALA A 7 6.00 20.89 22.96
CA ALA A 7 5.83 21.84 21.86
C ALA A 7 6.28 21.27 20.50
N THR A 8 6.76 20.02 20.46
CA THR A 8 7.22 19.31 19.27
C THR A 8 6.30 18.16 18.93
N PRO A 9 6.09 17.81 17.66
CA PRO A 9 5.35 16.61 17.28
C PRO A 9 6.00 15.36 17.86
N ALA A 10 5.23 14.59 18.62
CA ALA A 10 5.67 13.37 19.27
C ALA A 10 4.63 12.26 19.11
N GLU A 11 5.13 11.03 18.92
CA GLU A 11 4.31 9.83 18.79
C GLU A 11 4.85 8.75 19.73
N TRP A 12 4.04 7.75 20.02
CA TRP A 12 4.45 6.54 20.74
C TRP A 12 5.10 6.82 22.12
N VAL A 13 4.36 7.46 22.99
CA VAL A 13 4.83 7.82 24.32
C VAL A 13 4.83 6.61 25.25
N CYS A 14 5.96 6.36 25.95
CA CYS A 14 6.11 5.30 26.94
C CYS A 14 6.74 5.86 28.21
N PHE A 15 5.99 5.85 29.32
CA PHE A 15 6.49 6.30 30.63
C PHE A 15 7.37 5.27 31.31
N ASP A 16 8.35 5.73 32.06
CA ASP A 16 9.05 4.91 33.03
C ASP A 16 8.13 4.58 34.23
N LYS A 17 8.52 3.61 35.04
CA LYS A 17 7.74 3.21 36.24
C LYS A 17 7.55 4.33 37.27
N SER A 18 8.40 5.31 37.28
CA SER A 18 8.33 6.43 38.23
C SER A 18 7.40 7.55 37.75
N GLY A 19 7.03 7.57 36.45
CA GLY A 19 6.30 8.64 35.82
C GLY A 19 7.09 9.95 35.65
N LYS A 20 8.40 9.95 35.98
CA LYS A 20 9.26 11.13 35.91
C LYS A 20 9.88 11.33 34.53
N ASN A 21 10.00 10.25 33.78
CA ASN A 21 10.54 10.29 32.43
C ASN A 21 9.60 9.56 31.47
N PHE A 22 9.63 9.96 30.23
CA PHE A 22 9.04 9.16 29.17
C PHE A 22 9.87 9.18 27.89
N LEU A 23 9.81 8.07 27.18
CA LEU A 23 10.33 7.96 25.83
C LEU A 23 9.25 8.39 24.84
N TYR A 24 9.68 8.96 23.74
CA TYR A 24 8.82 9.24 22.60
C TYR A 24 9.63 9.15 21.30
N GLN A 25 8.96 8.94 20.19
CA GLN A 25 9.55 9.14 18.88
C GLN A 25 9.11 10.50 18.32
N ASP A 26 10.04 11.22 17.69
CA ASP A 26 9.70 12.48 17.01
C ASP A 26 8.97 12.19 15.69
N ARG A 27 8.30 13.21 15.17
CA ARG A 27 7.63 13.18 13.88
C ARG A 27 8.14 14.32 13.01
N LYS A 28 9.00 13.99 12.07
CA LYS A 28 9.61 14.97 11.15
C LYS A 28 8.80 15.18 9.86
N GLY A 29 7.79 14.33 9.63
CA GLY A 29 6.93 14.39 8.46
C GLY A 29 6.03 13.15 8.34
N PHE A 30 5.42 12.98 7.20
CA PHE A 30 4.61 11.79 6.89
C PHE A 30 5.49 10.72 6.25
N GLU A 31 5.39 9.50 6.78
CA GLU A 31 6.03 8.31 6.21
C GLU A 31 5.06 7.14 6.28
N ASP A 32 5.03 6.31 5.23
CA ASP A 32 4.24 5.09 5.21
C ASP A 32 4.76 4.09 6.26
N GLU A 33 3.95 3.82 7.27
CA GLU A 33 4.28 2.86 8.33
C GLU A 33 4.39 1.41 7.82
N TRP A 34 3.83 1.12 6.66
CA TRP A 34 3.81 -0.22 6.05
C TRP A 34 4.97 -0.47 5.08
N ARG A 35 5.85 0.51 4.87
CA ARG A 35 7.03 0.34 4.03
C ARG A 35 7.89 -0.86 4.48
N LYS A 36 8.51 -1.55 3.53
CA LYS A 36 9.35 -2.73 3.81
C LYS A 36 10.85 -2.41 3.78
N HIS A 37 11.39 -2.17 2.60
CA HIS A 37 12.84 -2.04 2.36
C HIS A 37 13.25 -0.65 1.87
N HIS A 38 12.32 0.26 1.83
CA HIS A 38 12.58 1.65 1.50
C HIS A 38 13.17 2.36 2.72
N THR A 39 14.30 3.05 2.54
CA THR A 39 14.86 3.92 3.56
C THR A 39 14.24 5.31 3.43
N SER A 40 13.62 5.79 4.49
CA SER A 40 13.00 7.11 4.52
C SER A 40 14.04 8.22 4.58
N SER A 41 13.76 9.34 3.90
CA SER A 41 14.49 10.60 4.09
C SER A 41 14.01 11.37 5.33
N ILE A 42 12.84 11.00 5.88
CA ILE A 42 12.23 11.59 7.07
C ILE A 42 12.35 10.56 8.20
N THR A 43 13.50 10.55 8.87
CA THR A 43 13.80 9.55 9.90
C THR A 43 13.30 10.00 11.26
N ARG A 44 12.66 9.09 11.99
CA ARG A 44 12.31 9.28 13.39
C ARG A 44 13.48 8.87 14.28
N ASP A 45 13.66 9.59 15.37
CA ASP A 45 14.57 9.25 16.45
C ASP A 45 13.81 9.01 17.74
N ILE A 46 14.44 8.29 18.68
CA ILE A 46 13.94 8.08 20.04
C ILE A 46 14.50 9.13 20.96
N TRP A 47 13.60 9.78 21.66
CA TRP A 47 13.89 10.83 22.62
C TRP A 47 13.47 10.45 24.03
N LEU A 48 14.21 10.92 25.00
CA LEU A 48 13.88 10.89 26.42
C LEU A 48 13.47 12.28 26.85
N TYR A 49 12.34 12.40 27.54
CA TYR A 49 11.89 13.63 28.19
C TYR A 49 11.89 13.45 29.70
N ASP A 50 12.55 14.33 30.41
CA ASP A 50 12.54 14.45 31.87
C ASP A 50 11.46 15.46 32.27
N THR A 51 10.41 14.98 32.94
CA THR A 51 9.26 15.83 33.33
C THR A 51 9.60 16.80 34.46
N GLN A 52 10.69 16.60 35.20
CA GLN A 52 11.10 17.49 36.29
C GLN A 52 11.91 18.67 35.78
N THR A 53 12.79 18.41 34.82
CA THR A 53 13.70 19.44 34.27
C THR A 53 13.21 20.05 32.97
N GLY A 54 12.24 19.41 32.31
CA GLY A 54 11.78 19.78 30.96
C GLY A 54 12.82 19.48 29.87
N LYS A 55 13.85 18.70 30.16
CA LYS A 55 14.93 18.42 29.22
C LYS A 55 14.57 17.30 28.24
N HIS A 56 14.84 17.55 26.96
CA HIS A 56 14.79 16.55 25.89
C HIS A 56 16.19 16.04 25.56
N THR A 57 16.34 14.73 25.45
CA THR A 57 17.61 14.09 25.06
C THR A 57 17.37 13.13 23.92
N ASN A 58 18.02 13.35 22.76
CA ASN A 58 17.97 12.41 21.64
C ASN A 58 18.88 11.21 21.95
N LEU A 59 18.28 10.01 21.96
CA LEU A 59 18.98 8.77 22.31
C LEU A 59 19.54 8.02 21.10
N THR A 60 18.99 8.27 19.89
CA THR A 60 19.33 7.47 18.69
C THR A 60 19.75 8.29 17.47
N ASN A 61 20.23 9.51 17.66
CA ASN A 61 20.64 10.46 16.63
C ASN A 61 21.54 9.83 15.55
N ARG A 62 20.92 9.33 14.46
CA ARG A 62 21.61 8.68 13.32
C ARG A 62 20.82 8.78 12.02
N GLY A 63 21.43 8.41 10.90
CA GLY A 63 20.70 8.19 9.64
C GLY A 63 19.87 6.89 9.68
N GLY A 64 18.64 6.92 9.22
CA GLY A 64 17.67 5.83 9.28
C GLY A 64 16.73 5.92 10.49
N GLU A 65 15.63 5.19 10.44
CA GLU A 65 14.53 5.32 11.39
C GLU A 65 14.69 4.41 12.61
N ASP A 66 14.46 4.97 13.79
CA ASP A 66 14.32 4.29 15.06
C ASP A 66 12.97 4.65 15.69
N ARG A 67 12.12 3.65 16.04
CA ARG A 67 10.73 3.87 16.47
C ARG A 67 10.21 2.85 17.48
N ASN A 68 9.00 3.09 18.00
CA ASN A 68 8.31 2.21 18.94
C ASN A 68 9.14 1.86 20.17
N PRO A 69 9.66 2.84 20.92
CA PRO A 69 10.45 2.55 22.12
C PRO A 69 9.60 1.98 23.25
N VAL A 70 10.12 0.98 23.97
CA VAL A 70 9.54 0.43 25.19
C VAL A 70 10.65 0.23 26.22
N TYR A 71 10.36 0.55 27.49
CA TYR A 71 11.31 0.29 28.59
C TYR A 71 11.41 -1.20 28.91
N ALA A 72 12.61 -1.65 29.23
CA ALA A 72 12.78 -2.92 29.94
C ALA A 72 12.04 -2.88 31.29
N PRO A 73 11.56 -4.01 31.82
CA PRO A 73 10.80 -4.05 33.06
C PRO A 73 11.52 -3.48 34.28
N ASP A 74 12.85 -3.55 34.30
CA ASP A 74 13.72 -2.99 35.37
C ASP A 74 14.01 -1.49 35.15
N GLY A 75 13.63 -0.93 34.00
CA GLY A 75 13.85 0.46 33.65
C GLY A 75 15.29 0.80 33.24
N THR A 76 16.18 -0.17 33.08
CA THR A 76 17.61 0.05 32.77
C THR A 76 17.89 0.16 31.28
N ALA A 77 17.07 -0.46 30.45
CA ALA A 77 17.25 -0.53 29.01
C ALA A 77 16.01 -0.13 28.23
N VAL A 78 16.21 0.19 26.96
CA VAL A 78 15.15 0.49 26.00
C VAL A 78 15.22 -0.52 24.86
N TYR A 79 14.07 -1.12 24.53
CA TYR A 79 13.87 -1.90 23.31
C TYR A 79 13.15 -1.05 22.29
N PHE A 80 13.49 -1.20 21.01
CA PHE A 80 12.92 -0.40 19.95
C PHE A 80 13.06 -1.07 18.59
N LEU A 81 12.33 -0.58 17.61
CA LEU A 81 12.46 -1.00 16.22
C LEU A 81 13.43 -0.10 15.49
N SER A 82 14.36 -0.68 14.76
CA SER A 82 15.36 0.04 13.97
C SER A 82 15.60 -0.61 12.61
N GLU A 83 15.80 0.21 11.59
CA GLU A 83 16.19 -0.23 10.25
C GLU A 83 17.72 -0.19 10.00
N ARG A 84 18.53 -0.08 11.06
CA ARG A 84 19.99 0.14 10.98
C ARG A 84 20.78 -0.93 10.25
N ASN A 85 20.26 -2.14 10.16
CA ASN A 85 20.91 -3.22 9.42
C ASN A 85 19.96 -3.72 8.32
N ASN A 86 20.39 -3.64 7.05
CA ASN A 86 19.69 -4.14 5.87
C ASN A 86 18.39 -3.42 5.48
N GLY A 87 18.11 -2.21 5.97
CA GLY A 87 16.93 -1.43 5.59
C GLY A 87 15.58 -2.06 5.96
N SER A 88 15.57 -3.03 6.90
CA SER A 88 14.35 -3.66 7.41
C SER A 88 14.30 -3.55 8.92
N PHE A 89 13.14 -3.21 9.48
CA PHE A 89 12.99 -3.08 10.91
C PHE A 89 13.22 -4.40 11.63
N ASN A 90 14.03 -4.34 12.66
CA ASN A 90 14.28 -5.40 13.63
C ASN A 90 14.24 -4.82 15.06
N VAL A 91 14.12 -5.69 16.05
CA VAL A 91 14.20 -5.29 17.45
C VAL A 91 15.65 -5.12 17.84
N TYR A 92 15.94 -3.98 18.46
CA TYR A 92 17.23 -3.63 19.07
C TYR A 92 17.03 -3.20 20.52
N ASN A 93 18.10 -3.18 21.29
CA ASN A 93 18.12 -2.56 22.60
C ASN A 93 19.41 -1.80 22.85
N PHE A 94 19.37 -0.89 23.83
CA PHE A 94 20.52 -0.25 24.45
C PHE A 94 20.25 -0.04 25.95
N ASP A 95 21.33 0.04 26.73
CA ASP A 95 21.29 0.50 28.14
C ASP A 95 21.12 2.03 28.18
N LEU A 96 20.24 2.55 29.03
CA LEU A 96 20.02 4.01 29.18
C LEU A 96 21.28 4.79 29.57
N ASN A 97 22.23 4.14 30.25
CA ASN A 97 23.53 4.76 30.61
C ASN A 97 24.53 4.72 29.43
N ALA A 98 24.29 3.90 28.41
CA ALA A 98 25.15 3.76 27.23
C ALA A 98 24.32 3.64 25.94
N PRO A 99 23.53 4.67 25.58
CA PRO A 99 22.57 4.57 24.46
C PRO A 99 23.25 4.40 23.09
N GLN A 100 24.55 4.65 22.98
CA GLN A 100 25.34 4.41 21.76
C GLN A 100 25.69 2.92 21.57
N GLU A 101 25.60 2.08 22.60
CA GLU A 101 25.90 0.65 22.54
C GLU A 101 24.67 -0.17 22.19
N VAL A 102 24.25 -0.11 20.93
CA VAL A 102 23.04 -0.76 20.45
C VAL A 102 23.29 -2.20 20.04
N LYS A 103 22.46 -3.13 20.56
CA LYS A 103 22.52 -4.57 20.29
C LYS A 103 21.30 -5.03 19.51
N ALA A 104 21.50 -5.87 18.49
CA ALA A 104 20.41 -6.50 17.75
C ALA A 104 19.82 -7.65 18.57
N ILE A 105 18.50 -7.68 18.71
CA ILE A 105 17.74 -8.75 19.36
C ILE A 105 17.16 -9.69 18.31
N THR A 106 16.71 -9.15 17.17
CA THR A 106 16.25 -9.94 16.02
C THR A 106 17.07 -9.61 14.78
N THR A 107 17.11 -10.55 13.82
CA THR A 107 17.91 -10.42 12.58
C THR A 107 17.14 -10.89 11.35
N PHE A 108 15.85 -10.60 11.31
CA PHE A 108 15.00 -10.90 10.15
C PHE A 108 15.41 -10.08 8.92
N ARG A 109 15.29 -10.66 7.72
CA ARG A 109 15.75 -10.02 6.48
C ARG A 109 14.65 -9.81 5.45
N THR A 110 13.61 -10.65 5.45
CA THR A 110 12.59 -10.65 4.38
C THR A 110 11.48 -9.64 4.63
N HIS A 111 11.04 -9.50 5.89
CA HIS A 111 9.96 -8.61 6.28
C HIS A 111 10.37 -7.78 7.50
N PRO A 112 9.79 -6.58 7.67
CA PRO A 112 10.02 -5.78 8.86
C PRO A 112 9.30 -6.37 10.08
N VAL A 113 9.92 -6.27 11.24
CA VAL A 113 9.27 -6.46 12.54
C VAL A 113 8.42 -5.24 12.86
N ARG A 114 7.21 -5.44 13.42
CA ARG A 114 6.24 -4.39 13.76
C ARG A 114 5.60 -4.64 15.13
N PHE A 115 4.93 -3.60 15.65
CA PHE A 115 4.09 -3.68 16.86
C PHE A 115 4.81 -4.24 18.09
N LEU A 116 6.00 -3.70 18.37
CA LEU A 116 6.80 -4.11 19.50
C LEU A 116 6.12 -3.75 20.83
N SER A 117 6.06 -4.72 21.73
CA SER A 117 5.68 -4.57 23.13
C SER A 117 6.53 -5.47 24.02
N ILE A 118 6.51 -5.23 25.33
CA ILE A 118 7.24 -6.01 26.33
C ILE A 118 6.36 -6.25 27.55
N SER A 119 6.41 -7.45 28.09
CA SER A 119 5.72 -7.79 29.34
C SER A 119 6.55 -7.41 30.56
N ASP A 120 5.91 -7.39 31.76
CA ASP A 120 6.60 -7.16 33.04
C ASP A 120 7.68 -8.21 33.37
N LYS A 121 7.68 -9.34 32.66
CA LYS A 121 8.70 -10.39 32.80
C LYS A 121 9.82 -10.26 31.76
N GLY A 122 9.78 -9.25 30.89
CA GLY A 122 10.77 -9.03 29.85
C GLY A 122 10.53 -9.82 28.55
N THR A 123 9.41 -10.54 28.45
CA THR A 123 9.02 -11.20 27.20
C THR A 123 8.63 -10.16 26.16
N LEU A 124 9.32 -10.13 25.04
CA LEU A 124 8.96 -9.32 23.88
C LEU A 124 7.80 -9.96 23.13
N CYS A 125 6.90 -9.13 22.61
CA CYS A 125 5.88 -9.52 21.64
C CYS A 125 5.93 -8.56 20.45
N TYR A 126 5.88 -9.11 19.24
CA TYR A 126 5.92 -8.34 17.99
C TYR A 126 5.32 -9.14 16.84
N THR A 127 5.07 -8.49 15.73
CA THR A 127 4.66 -9.17 14.49
C THR A 127 5.82 -9.26 13.50
N TYR A 128 5.83 -10.34 12.75
CA TYR A 128 6.72 -10.55 11.61
C TYR A 128 6.00 -11.39 10.57
N ASP A 129 6.00 -10.96 9.33
CA ASP A 129 5.34 -11.64 8.20
C ASP A 129 3.86 -11.99 8.46
N GLY A 130 3.11 -11.03 9.03
CA GLY A 130 1.70 -11.22 9.35
C GLY A 130 1.40 -12.10 10.58
N GLU A 131 2.42 -12.64 11.23
CA GLU A 131 2.30 -13.57 12.34
C GLU A 131 2.76 -12.94 13.66
N LEU A 132 2.21 -13.43 14.78
CA LEU A 132 2.62 -13.01 16.12
C LEU A 132 3.81 -13.85 16.62
N TYR A 133 4.76 -13.17 17.23
CA TYR A 133 5.92 -13.80 17.87
C TYR A 133 6.07 -13.33 19.31
N THR A 134 6.50 -14.24 20.18
CA THR A 134 7.01 -13.93 21.51
C THR A 134 8.48 -14.32 21.58
N GLN A 135 9.23 -13.58 22.40
CA GLN A 135 10.65 -13.85 22.63
C GLN A 135 11.01 -13.58 24.08
N GLU A 136 11.33 -14.64 24.81
CA GLU A 136 11.85 -14.55 26.16
C GLU A 136 13.26 -13.93 26.16
N PRO A 137 13.71 -13.33 27.26
CA PRO A 137 15.07 -12.82 27.39
C PRO A 137 16.10 -13.90 27.01
N ASN A 138 17.03 -13.55 26.11
CA ASN A 138 18.09 -14.44 25.61
C ASN A 138 17.62 -15.72 24.88
N ALA A 139 16.33 -15.81 24.52
CA ALA A 139 15.79 -16.93 23.77
C ALA A 139 15.61 -16.59 22.28
N ARG A 140 15.32 -17.61 21.48
CA ARG A 140 14.94 -17.41 20.06
C ARG A 140 13.47 -17.00 19.95
N PRO A 141 13.10 -16.26 18.90
CA PRO A 141 11.71 -15.97 18.59
C PRO A 141 10.86 -17.25 18.49
N LYS A 142 9.67 -17.23 19.08
CA LYS A 142 8.69 -18.30 19.00
C LYS A 142 7.41 -17.76 18.40
N LYS A 143 6.96 -18.35 17.30
CA LYS A 143 5.67 -18.04 16.70
C LYS A 143 4.55 -18.46 17.64
N VAL A 144 3.57 -17.58 17.84
CA VAL A 144 2.35 -17.87 18.58
C VAL A 144 1.37 -18.60 17.67
N SER A 145 0.98 -19.80 18.05
CA SER A 145 -0.11 -20.51 17.38
C SER A 145 -1.44 -19.97 17.92
N VAL A 146 -2.29 -19.50 17.01
CA VAL A 146 -3.64 -19.06 17.33
C VAL A 146 -4.62 -20.07 16.73
N ASP A 147 -5.20 -20.90 17.57
CA ASP A 147 -6.22 -21.85 17.17
C ASP A 147 -7.60 -21.21 17.36
N LEU A 148 -8.28 -20.99 16.25
CA LEU A 148 -9.65 -20.48 16.27
C LEU A 148 -10.60 -21.68 16.21
N VAL A 149 -11.18 -22.03 17.35
CA VAL A 149 -12.31 -22.97 17.39
C VAL A 149 -13.58 -22.19 16.99
N ARG A 150 -14.16 -22.55 15.85
CA ARG A 150 -15.43 -22.02 15.39
C ARG A 150 -16.49 -23.08 15.53
N ASP A 151 -17.50 -22.79 16.30
CA ASP A 151 -18.77 -23.58 16.35
C ASP A 151 -19.73 -23.17 15.23
N ASP A 152 -19.20 -22.57 14.17
CA ASP A 152 -20.02 -22.12 13.06
C ASP A 152 -20.50 -23.36 12.25
N GLU A 153 -21.73 -23.77 12.45
CA GLU A 153 -22.48 -24.40 11.39
C GLU A 153 -22.44 -23.46 10.19
N LYS A 154 -22.19 -24.00 9.00
CA LYS A 154 -22.11 -23.23 7.74
C LYS A 154 -23.48 -22.66 7.38
N GLU A 155 -23.99 -21.72 8.19
CA GLU A 155 -25.07 -20.88 7.75
C GLU A 155 -24.56 -19.94 6.67
N MET A 156 -25.13 -20.03 5.48
CA MET A 156 -24.91 -19.04 4.43
C MET A 156 -25.50 -17.72 4.90
N ALA A 157 -24.68 -16.86 5.50
CA ALA A 157 -25.09 -15.53 5.86
C ALA A 157 -25.07 -14.63 4.62
N ALA A 158 -26.22 -14.06 4.28
CA ALA A 158 -26.29 -13.00 3.28
C ALA A 158 -25.66 -11.73 3.86
N LEU A 159 -24.48 -11.37 3.40
CA LEU A 159 -23.80 -10.13 3.79
C LEU A 159 -24.25 -8.99 2.88
N ARG A 160 -24.74 -7.90 3.47
CA ARG A 160 -25.07 -6.67 2.75
C ARG A 160 -23.97 -5.65 2.98
N PHE A 161 -23.35 -5.20 1.90
CA PHE A 161 -22.39 -4.10 1.91
C PHE A 161 -23.08 -2.85 1.37
N SER A 162 -23.15 -1.80 2.17
CA SER A 162 -23.70 -0.50 1.77
C SER A 162 -22.64 0.55 1.50
N GLN A 163 -21.37 0.24 1.79
CA GLN A 163 -20.23 1.15 1.61
C GLN A 163 -18.91 0.36 1.64
N GLY A 164 -17.79 1.03 1.35
CA GLY A 164 -16.46 0.44 1.43
C GLY A 164 -15.95 -0.13 0.11
N ALA A 165 -16.56 0.22 -1.03
CA ALA A 165 -15.95 -0.05 -2.32
C ALA A 165 -14.68 0.79 -2.50
N THR A 166 -13.57 0.13 -2.83
CA THR A 166 -12.25 0.76 -2.99
C THR A 166 -11.87 1.00 -4.46
N SER A 167 -12.56 0.34 -5.37
CA SER A 167 -12.41 0.50 -6.82
C SER A 167 -13.70 0.09 -7.49
N ALA A 168 -14.06 0.76 -8.58
CA ALA A 168 -15.21 0.40 -9.40
C ALA A 168 -14.93 0.68 -10.88
N SER A 169 -15.57 -0.12 -11.74
CA SER A 169 -15.53 0.04 -13.20
C SER A 169 -16.87 -0.33 -13.78
N VAL A 170 -17.38 0.49 -14.68
CA VAL A 170 -18.61 0.23 -15.42
C VAL A 170 -18.25 -0.48 -16.73
N SER A 171 -19.03 -1.48 -17.12
CA SER A 171 -18.86 -2.13 -18.42
C SER A 171 -19.13 -1.13 -19.58
N PRO A 172 -18.46 -1.26 -20.72
CA PRO A 172 -18.66 -0.37 -21.87
C PRO A 172 -20.12 -0.23 -22.31
N ASP A 173 -20.92 -1.28 -22.19
CA ASP A 173 -22.36 -1.27 -22.52
C ASP A 173 -23.25 -0.70 -21.38
N GLY A 174 -22.66 -0.32 -20.24
CA GLY A 174 -23.37 0.25 -19.09
C GLY A 174 -24.22 -0.74 -18.29
N LYS A 175 -24.21 -2.04 -18.60
CA LYS A 175 -25.11 -3.05 -18.00
C LYS A 175 -24.54 -3.75 -16.78
N GLN A 176 -23.26 -3.56 -16.50
CA GLN A 176 -22.57 -4.20 -15.39
C GLN A 176 -21.66 -3.20 -14.66
N VAL A 177 -21.55 -3.36 -13.37
CA VAL A 177 -20.56 -2.63 -12.53
C VAL A 177 -19.70 -3.65 -11.79
N ALA A 178 -18.41 -3.66 -12.08
CA ALA A 178 -17.42 -4.36 -11.29
C ALA A 178 -16.96 -3.46 -10.14
N PHE A 179 -16.78 -4.02 -8.96
CA PHE A 179 -16.30 -3.27 -7.81
C PHE A 179 -15.53 -4.18 -6.84
N ILE A 180 -14.72 -3.57 -5.99
CA ILE A 180 -13.95 -4.29 -4.98
C ILE A 180 -14.44 -3.89 -3.59
N VAL A 181 -14.83 -4.89 -2.79
CA VAL A 181 -15.21 -4.72 -1.40
C VAL A 181 -14.52 -5.80 -0.57
N ARG A 182 -13.90 -5.38 0.55
CA ARG A 182 -13.17 -6.27 1.47
C ARG A 182 -12.05 -7.11 0.81
N GLY A 183 -11.52 -6.60 -0.29
CA GLY A 183 -10.43 -7.25 -1.02
C GLY A 183 -10.88 -8.20 -2.12
N ASP A 184 -12.17 -8.47 -2.27
CA ASP A 184 -12.70 -9.32 -3.35
C ASP A 184 -13.37 -8.52 -4.46
N VAL A 185 -13.28 -9.04 -5.69
CA VAL A 185 -13.93 -8.51 -6.88
C VAL A 185 -15.35 -9.05 -6.99
N PHE A 186 -16.31 -8.14 -7.17
CA PHE A 186 -17.71 -8.44 -7.43
C PHE A 186 -18.17 -7.78 -8.72
N VAL A 187 -19.18 -8.36 -9.37
CA VAL A 187 -19.90 -7.72 -10.48
C VAL A 187 -21.39 -7.77 -10.22
N THR A 188 -22.03 -6.61 -10.34
CA THR A 188 -23.49 -6.48 -10.26
C THR A 188 -24.08 -6.04 -11.59
N SER A 189 -25.33 -6.43 -11.85
CA SER A 189 -26.11 -5.90 -12.96
C SER A 189 -26.63 -4.49 -12.62
N THR A 190 -26.76 -3.63 -13.63
CA THR A 190 -27.46 -2.35 -13.51
C THR A 190 -28.98 -2.51 -13.76
N ASP A 191 -29.40 -3.58 -14.41
CA ASP A 191 -30.78 -3.82 -14.80
C ASP A 191 -31.57 -4.62 -13.74
N TYR A 192 -30.90 -5.39 -12.89
CA TYR A 192 -31.52 -6.25 -11.89
C TYR A 192 -30.61 -6.53 -10.70
N ALA A 193 -31.20 -6.91 -9.58
CA ALA A 193 -30.50 -7.05 -8.30
C ALA A 193 -29.74 -8.40 -8.15
N THR A 194 -28.83 -8.70 -9.10
CA THR A 194 -27.96 -9.87 -9.03
C THR A 194 -26.50 -9.44 -8.99
N THR A 195 -25.79 -9.88 -7.95
CA THR A 195 -24.36 -9.65 -7.77
C THR A 195 -23.64 -10.98 -7.68
N LYS A 196 -22.54 -11.10 -8.40
CA LYS A 196 -21.66 -12.28 -8.37
C LYS A 196 -20.31 -11.91 -7.78
N GLN A 197 -19.84 -12.71 -6.85
CA GLN A 197 -18.45 -12.70 -6.41
C GLN A 197 -17.59 -13.36 -7.49
N ILE A 198 -16.55 -12.67 -7.92
CA ILE A 198 -15.61 -13.12 -8.96
C ILE A 198 -14.40 -13.77 -8.31
N THR A 199 -13.83 -13.15 -7.29
CA THR A 199 -12.70 -13.69 -6.54
C THR A 199 -13.14 -14.12 -5.15
N ASN A 200 -12.53 -15.19 -4.63
CA ASN A 200 -12.75 -15.68 -3.28
C ASN A 200 -11.43 -16.30 -2.78
N THR A 201 -10.47 -15.42 -2.51
CA THR A 201 -9.13 -15.80 -2.07
C THR A 201 -8.81 -15.11 -0.75
N PRO A 202 -7.87 -15.61 0.05
CA PRO A 202 -7.41 -14.90 1.25
C PRO A 202 -6.54 -13.67 0.93
N ALA A 203 -6.20 -13.46 -0.35
CA ALA A 203 -5.41 -12.33 -0.81
C ALA A 203 -6.31 -11.11 -1.05
N LYS A 204 -5.70 -9.95 -1.20
CA LYS A 204 -6.38 -8.71 -1.53
C LYS A 204 -6.32 -8.45 -3.03
N GLU A 205 -7.46 -8.04 -3.59
CA GLU A 205 -7.59 -7.52 -4.94
C GLU A 205 -7.74 -5.99 -4.93
N ALA A 206 -7.29 -5.34 -6.01
CA ALA A 206 -7.35 -3.89 -6.19
C ALA A 206 -7.50 -3.52 -7.69
N SER A 207 -7.97 -2.29 -7.96
CA SER A 207 -7.87 -1.65 -9.27
C SER A 207 -8.54 -2.44 -10.40
N VAL A 208 -9.85 -2.74 -10.25
CA VAL A 208 -10.61 -3.48 -11.28
C VAL A 208 -10.96 -2.60 -12.50
N SER A 209 -10.89 -3.17 -13.70
CA SER A 209 -11.29 -2.54 -14.97
C SER A 209 -11.93 -3.56 -15.90
N PHE A 210 -12.96 -3.12 -16.66
CA PHE A 210 -13.55 -3.92 -17.73
C PHE A 210 -12.73 -3.84 -19.03
N ALA A 211 -12.66 -4.94 -19.75
CA ALA A 211 -12.25 -4.93 -21.14
C ALA A 211 -13.41 -4.42 -22.04
N PRO A 212 -13.10 -3.92 -23.26
CA PRO A 212 -14.12 -3.47 -24.21
C PRO A 212 -15.14 -4.55 -24.66
N ASP A 213 -14.85 -5.83 -24.39
CA ASP A 213 -15.72 -6.96 -24.73
C ASP A 213 -16.89 -7.19 -23.76
N ASN A 214 -17.00 -6.43 -22.68
CA ASN A 214 -17.96 -6.58 -21.57
C ASN A 214 -17.89 -7.93 -20.83
N ARG A 215 -16.94 -8.81 -21.18
CA ARG A 215 -16.85 -10.20 -20.77
C ARG A 215 -15.55 -10.55 -20.07
N THR A 216 -14.63 -9.61 -20.03
CA THR A 216 -13.31 -9.76 -19.40
C THR A 216 -13.10 -8.64 -18.40
N LEU A 217 -12.64 -8.99 -17.21
CA LEU A 217 -12.13 -8.07 -16.20
C LEU A 217 -10.61 -8.19 -16.13
N VAL A 218 -9.97 -7.11 -15.73
CA VAL A 218 -8.59 -7.11 -15.27
C VAL A 218 -8.52 -6.45 -13.90
N TYR A 219 -7.69 -6.96 -13.03
CA TYR A 219 -7.49 -6.43 -11.67
C TYR A 219 -6.10 -6.78 -11.18
N ALA A 220 -5.64 -6.09 -10.13
CA ALA A 220 -4.44 -6.44 -9.41
C ALA A 220 -4.77 -7.36 -8.23
N SER A 221 -3.93 -8.36 -7.97
CA SER A 221 -4.04 -9.27 -6.83
C SER A 221 -2.68 -9.56 -6.22
N GLU A 222 -2.61 -9.65 -4.89
CA GLU A 222 -1.38 -9.98 -4.16
C GLU A 222 -1.25 -11.49 -3.83
N ARG A 223 -2.07 -12.37 -4.44
CA ARG A 223 -2.13 -13.82 -4.14
C ARG A 223 -0.82 -14.58 -4.37
N THR A 224 0.12 -13.99 -5.08
CA THR A 224 1.47 -14.56 -5.28
C THR A 224 2.55 -13.93 -4.41
N GLY A 225 2.15 -13.13 -3.39
CA GLY A 225 3.05 -12.47 -2.44
C GLY A 225 3.48 -11.06 -2.84
N ASN A 226 3.12 -10.62 -4.05
CA ASN A 226 3.25 -9.25 -4.54
C ASN A 226 2.13 -8.94 -5.54
N TRP A 227 1.91 -7.66 -5.83
CA TRP A 227 0.87 -7.21 -6.74
C TRP A 227 1.15 -7.65 -8.18
N GLN A 228 0.24 -8.45 -8.75
CA GLN A 228 0.29 -8.90 -10.14
C GLN A 228 -1.07 -8.69 -10.82
N LEU A 229 -1.06 -8.62 -12.15
CA LEU A 229 -2.28 -8.45 -12.95
C LEU A 229 -2.91 -9.80 -13.26
N TYR A 230 -4.19 -9.91 -12.97
CA TYR A 230 -5.03 -11.05 -13.28
C TYR A 230 -6.17 -10.65 -14.19
N THR A 231 -6.60 -11.55 -15.06
CA THR A 231 -7.85 -11.43 -15.78
C THR A 231 -8.85 -12.45 -15.28
N ALA A 232 -10.13 -12.07 -15.27
CA ALA A 232 -11.25 -12.99 -15.12
C ALA A 232 -12.13 -12.87 -16.36
N LYS A 233 -12.45 -13.98 -17.01
CA LYS A 233 -13.20 -14.05 -18.26
C LYS A 233 -14.36 -15.01 -18.16
N ILE A 234 -15.50 -14.63 -18.75
CA ILE A 234 -16.64 -15.54 -18.91
C ILE A 234 -16.26 -16.61 -19.95
N ALA A 235 -16.14 -17.88 -19.49
CA ALA A 235 -15.68 -18.98 -20.33
C ALA A 235 -16.68 -19.39 -21.41
N ARG A 236 -17.97 -19.41 -21.06
CA ARG A 236 -19.03 -19.90 -21.94
C ARG A 236 -19.52 -18.78 -22.87
N LYS A 237 -19.54 -19.05 -24.18
CA LYS A 237 -19.90 -18.05 -25.21
C LYS A 237 -21.34 -17.60 -25.12
N GLU A 238 -22.23 -18.47 -24.72
CA GLU A 238 -23.68 -18.23 -24.55
C GLU A 238 -24.01 -17.33 -23.34
N GLU A 239 -23.10 -17.18 -22.39
CA GLU A 239 -23.30 -16.36 -21.23
C GLU A 239 -22.84 -14.91 -21.51
N ALA A 240 -23.77 -13.96 -21.43
CA ALA A 240 -23.52 -12.59 -21.89
C ALA A 240 -22.83 -11.70 -20.82
N ASN A 241 -23.06 -11.97 -19.54
CA ASN A 241 -22.64 -11.09 -18.44
C ASN A 241 -22.19 -11.87 -17.21
N PHE A 242 -21.35 -11.24 -16.38
CA PHE A 242 -20.80 -11.85 -15.17
C PHE A 242 -21.84 -12.24 -14.11
N PRO A 243 -22.87 -11.41 -13.78
CA PRO A 243 -23.83 -11.77 -12.74
C PRO A 243 -24.50 -13.14 -12.96
N ASN A 244 -24.68 -13.55 -14.20
CA ASN A 244 -25.32 -14.83 -14.58
C ASN A 244 -24.31 -15.87 -15.08
N ALA A 245 -23.04 -15.56 -15.20
CA ALA A 245 -22.03 -16.50 -15.67
C ALA A 245 -21.87 -17.69 -14.71
N THR A 246 -21.84 -18.89 -15.25
CA THR A 246 -21.67 -20.12 -14.47
C THR A 246 -20.22 -20.54 -14.36
N LEU A 247 -19.38 -20.15 -15.32
CA LEU A 247 -17.96 -20.49 -15.36
C LEU A 247 -17.14 -19.24 -15.68
N ILE A 248 -16.21 -18.93 -14.80
CA ILE A 248 -15.24 -17.84 -14.95
C ILE A 248 -13.84 -18.45 -14.94
N GLU A 249 -13.02 -18.08 -15.89
CA GLU A 249 -11.62 -18.46 -15.99
C GLU A 249 -10.75 -17.29 -15.57
N GLU A 250 -9.77 -17.55 -14.68
CA GLU A 250 -8.80 -16.55 -14.23
C GLU A 250 -7.40 -16.91 -14.77
N GLU A 251 -6.65 -15.89 -15.17
CA GLU A 251 -5.29 -16.01 -15.66
C GLU A 251 -4.42 -14.87 -15.12
N VAL A 252 -3.17 -15.19 -14.71
CA VAL A 252 -2.16 -14.18 -14.43
C VAL A 252 -1.51 -13.71 -15.73
N LEU A 253 -1.49 -12.39 -15.97
CA LEU A 253 -1.02 -11.86 -17.25
C LEU A 253 0.51 -11.81 -17.39
N LEU A 254 1.20 -11.28 -16.40
CA LEU A 254 2.65 -11.03 -16.44
C LEU A 254 3.26 -11.42 -15.08
N PRO A 255 3.40 -12.73 -14.81
CA PRO A 255 3.88 -13.17 -13.49
C PRO A 255 5.31 -12.68 -13.23
N SER A 256 5.54 -12.07 -12.06
CA SER A 256 6.85 -11.65 -11.60
C SER A 256 6.95 -11.78 -10.09
N LYS A 257 8.15 -12.10 -9.60
CA LYS A 257 8.44 -12.12 -8.16
C LYS A 257 9.11 -10.85 -7.65
N THR A 258 9.54 -9.99 -8.55
CA THR A 258 10.40 -8.82 -8.24
C THR A 258 9.77 -7.49 -8.58
N VAL A 259 8.68 -7.50 -9.36
CA VAL A 259 8.04 -6.29 -9.89
C VAL A 259 6.57 -6.30 -9.49
N GLU A 260 6.09 -5.19 -8.96
CA GLU A 260 4.68 -4.99 -8.61
C GLU A 260 3.94 -4.30 -9.75
N ARG A 261 2.68 -4.72 -10.02
CA ARG A 261 1.84 -4.17 -11.08
C ARG A 261 0.42 -3.96 -10.60
N ALA A 262 -0.12 -2.76 -10.84
CA ALA A 262 -1.47 -2.37 -10.43
C ALA A 262 -2.08 -1.36 -11.40
N TYR A 263 -3.32 -0.95 -11.12
CA TYR A 263 -4.08 0.06 -11.87
C TYR A 263 -4.21 -0.24 -13.37
N PRO A 264 -4.64 -1.46 -13.76
CA PRO A 264 -4.75 -1.81 -15.18
C PRO A 264 -5.91 -1.10 -15.87
N GLN A 265 -5.70 -0.67 -17.12
CA GLN A 265 -6.73 -0.12 -18.00
C GLN A 265 -6.52 -0.62 -19.43
N TYR A 266 -7.57 -1.17 -20.05
CA TYR A 266 -7.53 -1.54 -21.46
C TYR A 266 -7.47 -0.29 -22.34
N SER A 267 -6.77 -0.39 -23.49
CA SER A 267 -6.91 0.57 -24.56
C SER A 267 -8.34 0.56 -25.11
N PRO A 268 -8.84 1.68 -25.71
CA PRO A 268 -10.19 1.73 -26.28
C PRO A 268 -10.50 0.64 -27.30
N ASP A 269 -9.49 0.20 -28.05
CA ASP A 269 -9.63 -0.89 -29.05
C ASP A 269 -9.43 -2.30 -28.46
N GLY A 270 -9.09 -2.40 -27.17
CA GLY A 270 -8.91 -3.66 -26.43
C GLY A 270 -7.66 -4.46 -26.81
N LYS A 271 -6.72 -3.90 -27.57
CA LYS A 271 -5.52 -4.62 -28.00
C LYS A 271 -4.35 -4.48 -27.03
N GLU A 272 -4.36 -3.44 -26.23
CA GLU A 272 -3.31 -3.12 -25.29
C GLU A 272 -3.87 -2.96 -23.89
N LEU A 273 -3.01 -3.13 -22.90
CA LEU A 273 -3.31 -2.92 -21.48
C LEU A 273 -2.26 -2.01 -20.88
N ALA A 274 -2.66 -0.84 -20.41
CA ALA A 274 -1.82 0.04 -19.61
C ALA A 274 -1.87 -0.38 -18.13
N PHE A 275 -0.79 -0.18 -17.39
CA PHE A 275 -0.71 -0.44 -15.96
C PHE A 275 0.45 0.34 -15.33
N ILE A 276 0.40 0.49 -14.02
CA ILE A 276 1.52 1.07 -13.26
C ILE A 276 2.40 -0.05 -12.73
N GLU A 277 3.70 0.05 -13.01
CA GLU A 277 4.73 -0.85 -12.50
C GLU A 277 5.55 -0.13 -11.42
N ASP A 278 5.80 -0.85 -10.30
CA ASP A 278 6.56 -0.37 -9.14
C ASP A 278 6.09 1.02 -8.64
N ARG A 279 4.79 1.29 -8.76
CA ARG A 279 4.07 2.50 -8.30
C ARG A 279 4.38 3.80 -9.05
N ASN A 280 5.33 3.83 -9.97
CA ASN A 280 5.79 5.07 -10.57
C ASN A 280 6.04 5.03 -12.09
N ARG A 281 5.93 3.87 -12.72
CA ARG A 281 6.15 3.74 -14.17
C ARG A 281 4.87 3.35 -14.88
N LEU A 282 4.43 4.16 -15.83
CA LEU A 282 3.36 3.78 -16.72
C LEU A 282 3.91 2.88 -17.83
N MET A 283 3.35 1.69 -17.91
CA MET A 283 3.73 0.63 -18.84
C MET A 283 2.55 0.25 -19.72
N VAL A 284 2.81 -0.28 -20.88
CA VAL A 284 1.77 -0.82 -21.78
C VAL A 284 2.16 -2.21 -22.28
N LEU A 285 1.25 -3.15 -22.14
CA LEU A 285 1.33 -4.52 -22.64
C LEU A 285 0.55 -4.65 -23.95
N ASP A 286 1.17 -5.09 -25.02
CA ASP A 286 0.49 -5.61 -26.19
C ASP A 286 -0.05 -7.02 -25.87
N LEU A 287 -1.38 -7.18 -25.88
CA LEU A 287 -2.04 -8.41 -25.44
C LEU A 287 -1.79 -9.60 -26.38
N LYS A 288 -1.51 -9.34 -27.65
CA LYS A 288 -1.24 -10.35 -28.66
C LYS A 288 0.19 -10.84 -28.61
N THR A 289 1.14 -9.91 -28.58
CA THR A 289 2.59 -10.23 -28.64
C THR A 289 3.19 -10.48 -27.27
N LYS A 290 2.49 -10.11 -26.21
CA LYS A 290 2.94 -10.11 -24.80
C LYS A 290 4.19 -9.23 -24.57
N LYS A 291 4.48 -8.29 -25.46
CA LYS A 291 5.56 -7.32 -25.28
C LYS A 291 5.10 -6.16 -24.42
N VAL A 292 5.94 -5.76 -23.49
CA VAL A 292 5.74 -4.59 -22.63
C VAL A 292 6.62 -3.45 -23.11
N ARG A 293 6.06 -2.25 -23.20
CA ARG A 293 6.81 -1.00 -23.42
C ARG A 293 6.61 -0.05 -22.25
N GLN A 294 7.62 0.76 -22.01
CA GLN A 294 7.58 1.80 -21.00
C GLN A 294 7.10 3.11 -21.62
N VAL A 295 6.17 3.79 -20.94
CA VAL A 295 5.64 5.10 -21.34
C VAL A 295 6.30 6.22 -20.52
N THR A 296 6.41 6.04 -19.19
CA THR A 296 7.12 6.98 -18.31
C THR A 296 8.27 6.27 -17.57
N ASP A 297 9.34 6.96 -17.26
CA ASP A 297 10.53 6.39 -16.63
C ASP A 297 10.49 6.32 -15.09
N GLY A 298 9.40 6.79 -14.50
CA GLY A 298 9.22 6.81 -13.05
C GLY A 298 9.88 7.99 -12.34
N SER A 299 10.59 8.86 -13.05
CA SER A 299 11.23 10.05 -12.46
C SER A 299 10.22 11.13 -12.08
N THR A 300 9.04 11.06 -12.66
CA THR A 300 7.95 12.05 -12.53
C THR A 300 6.91 11.69 -11.47
N TRP A 301 7.12 10.61 -10.71
CA TRP A 301 6.24 10.24 -9.61
C TRP A 301 7.02 9.61 -8.46
N TYR A 302 6.92 10.19 -7.27
CA TYR A 302 7.61 9.71 -6.07
C TYR A 302 6.71 9.72 -4.81
N ASN A 303 5.40 9.84 -4.99
CA ASN A 303 4.45 9.78 -3.89
C ASN A 303 4.38 8.34 -3.33
N THR A 304 4.45 8.22 -2.01
CA THR A 304 4.44 6.93 -1.30
C THR A 304 3.05 6.29 -1.23
N GLY A 305 2.00 7.05 -1.52
CA GLY A 305 0.60 6.63 -1.37
C GLY A 305 0.06 5.66 -2.44
N GLY A 306 0.87 5.20 -3.37
CA GLY A 306 0.45 4.31 -4.46
C GLY A 306 0.84 4.86 -5.84
N GLY A 307 0.14 4.42 -6.89
CA GLY A 307 0.31 4.93 -8.23
C GLY A 307 -0.34 6.31 -8.42
N PHE A 308 -0.27 6.82 -9.60
CA PHE A 308 -0.89 8.06 -10.04
C PHE A 308 -2.10 7.78 -10.95
N ASP A 309 -3.02 8.73 -11.04
CA ASP A 309 -4.16 8.63 -11.95
C ASP A 309 -3.71 8.88 -13.39
N TYR A 310 -4.22 8.05 -14.30
CA TYR A 310 -4.00 8.20 -15.72
C TYR A 310 -5.22 7.67 -16.51
N GLU A 311 -5.38 8.09 -17.75
CA GLU A 311 -6.44 7.62 -18.63
C GLU A 311 -6.00 7.63 -20.10
N TRP A 312 -6.40 6.61 -20.86
CA TRP A 312 -6.25 6.58 -22.32
C TRP A 312 -7.08 7.67 -22.99
N SER A 313 -6.53 8.32 -24.00
CA SER A 313 -7.35 9.11 -24.91
C SER A 313 -8.34 8.20 -25.69
N PRO A 314 -9.51 8.71 -26.08
CA PRO A 314 -10.49 7.91 -26.84
C PRO A 314 -9.94 7.30 -28.13
N ASP A 315 -8.96 7.92 -28.77
CA ASP A 315 -8.29 7.43 -29.98
C ASP A 315 -7.13 6.45 -29.69
N GLY A 316 -6.80 6.21 -28.41
CA GLY A 316 -5.74 5.30 -27.96
C GLY A 316 -4.32 5.78 -28.26
N LYS A 317 -4.11 7.04 -28.64
CA LYS A 317 -2.77 7.55 -29.01
C LYS A 317 -2.05 8.29 -27.89
N TRP A 318 -2.78 8.70 -26.86
CA TRP A 318 -2.27 9.51 -25.76
C TRP A 318 -2.74 8.96 -24.42
N PHE A 319 -2.02 9.36 -23.38
CA PHE A 319 -2.47 9.32 -21.99
C PHE A 319 -2.58 10.73 -21.47
N THR A 320 -3.62 11.00 -20.67
CA THR A 320 -3.57 12.04 -19.65
C THR A 320 -3.15 11.42 -18.33
N LEU A 321 -2.37 12.10 -17.51
CA LEU A 321 -1.85 11.57 -16.26
C LEU A 321 -1.51 12.68 -15.26
N GLU A 322 -1.52 12.29 -13.99
CA GLU A 322 -0.88 13.06 -12.93
C GLU A 322 0.63 12.85 -12.97
N PHE A 323 1.40 13.92 -12.77
CA PHE A 323 2.85 13.83 -12.64
C PHE A 323 3.40 14.96 -11.78
N ILE A 324 4.60 14.79 -11.27
CA ILE A 324 5.32 15.79 -10.48
C ILE A 324 6.47 16.29 -11.34
N GLY A 325 6.31 17.49 -11.92
CA GLY A 325 7.27 18.07 -12.87
C GLY A 325 8.53 18.63 -12.21
N ASN A 326 8.44 19.04 -10.95
CA ASN A 326 9.55 19.62 -10.21
C ASN A 326 9.78 18.88 -8.89
N ARG A 327 10.97 18.27 -8.73
CA ARG A 327 11.32 17.49 -7.52
C ARG A 327 11.36 18.33 -6.23
N HIS A 328 11.38 19.64 -6.33
CA HIS A 328 11.34 20.53 -5.17
C HIS A 328 9.92 20.94 -4.77
N ASP A 329 8.94 20.60 -5.62
CA ASP A 329 7.54 20.89 -5.40
C ASP A 329 6.76 19.57 -5.34
N PRO A 330 6.09 19.22 -4.22
CA PRO A 330 5.34 17.98 -4.09
C PRO A 330 3.97 18.02 -4.81
N TYR A 331 3.64 19.13 -5.47
CA TYR A 331 2.34 19.30 -6.13
C TYR A 331 2.30 18.55 -7.46
N SER A 332 1.22 17.83 -7.69
CA SER A 332 0.98 17.17 -8.96
C SER A 332 0.37 18.13 -9.97
N ASP A 333 0.86 18.03 -11.19
CA ASP A 333 0.30 18.65 -12.38
C ASP A 333 -0.42 17.60 -13.23
N ILE A 334 -1.25 18.05 -14.16
CA ILE A 334 -1.83 17.24 -15.22
C ILE A 334 -1.01 17.41 -16.50
N GLY A 335 -0.66 16.29 -17.09
CA GLY A 335 0.04 16.26 -18.35
C GLY A 335 -0.56 15.29 -19.36
N ILE A 336 -0.06 15.36 -20.58
CA ILE A 336 -0.29 14.36 -21.62
C ILE A 336 1.04 13.78 -22.10
N VAL A 337 1.00 12.50 -22.45
CA VAL A 337 2.14 11.81 -23.05
C VAL A 337 1.66 10.88 -24.16
N SER A 338 2.47 10.73 -25.21
CA SER A 338 2.16 9.76 -26.27
C SER A 338 2.08 8.33 -25.70
N ALA A 339 1.14 7.54 -26.17
CA ALA A 339 1.02 6.12 -25.82
C ALA A 339 2.26 5.30 -26.19
N GLN A 340 3.13 5.83 -27.05
CA GLN A 340 4.42 5.24 -27.40
C GLN A 340 5.57 5.69 -26.46
N GLY A 341 5.27 6.54 -25.47
CA GLY A 341 6.26 7.14 -24.59
C GLY A 341 6.80 8.46 -25.10
N GLY A 342 7.67 9.06 -24.32
CA GLY A 342 8.30 10.34 -24.65
C GLY A 342 8.16 11.38 -23.54
N THR A 343 8.31 12.64 -23.88
CA THR A 343 8.24 13.74 -22.93
C THR A 343 6.78 14.04 -22.54
N ILE A 344 6.52 14.17 -21.24
CA ILE A 344 5.22 14.63 -20.74
C ILE A 344 5.08 16.12 -21.04
N ILE A 345 3.97 16.51 -21.66
CA ILE A 345 3.58 17.91 -21.89
C ILE A 345 2.74 18.34 -20.70
N ASN A 346 3.25 19.27 -19.91
CA ASN A 346 2.51 19.83 -18.76
C ASN A 346 1.38 20.74 -19.24
N LEU A 347 0.17 20.51 -18.76
CA LEU A 347 -1.01 21.28 -19.12
C LEU A 347 -1.44 22.30 -18.06
N THR A 348 -1.16 22.04 -16.78
CA THR A 348 -1.62 22.89 -15.68
C THR A 348 -0.55 23.86 -15.20
N ASN A 349 0.64 23.40 -14.83
CA ASN A 349 1.77 24.20 -14.35
C ASN A 349 1.35 25.32 -13.37
N SER A 350 0.51 24.98 -12.39
CA SER A 350 -0.24 25.95 -11.61
C SER A 350 0.34 26.22 -10.21
N GLY A 351 1.24 25.38 -9.71
CA GLY A 351 1.71 25.41 -8.32
C GLY A 351 0.65 24.97 -7.31
N TYR A 352 -0.45 24.38 -7.75
CA TYR A 352 -1.47 23.74 -6.93
C TYR A 352 -1.52 22.25 -7.25
N ILE A 353 -2.06 21.45 -6.32
CA ILE A 353 -2.32 20.03 -6.55
C ILE A 353 -3.44 19.92 -7.59
N SER A 354 -3.14 19.27 -8.71
CA SER A 354 -4.10 18.92 -9.75
C SER A 354 -4.16 17.40 -9.88
N GLY A 355 -5.36 16.82 -9.90
CA GLY A 355 -5.55 15.38 -9.88
C GLY A 355 -6.73 14.87 -10.68
N SER A 356 -6.84 13.55 -10.77
CA SER A 356 -7.96 12.81 -11.38
C SER A 356 -8.31 13.25 -12.80
N PRO A 357 -7.35 13.32 -13.74
CA PRO A 357 -7.61 13.77 -15.11
C PRO A 357 -8.51 12.78 -15.86
N ARG A 358 -9.48 13.33 -16.63
CA ARG A 358 -10.39 12.55 -17.48
C ARG A 358 -10.54 13.21 -18.83
N TRP A 359 -10.47 12.41 -19.89
CA TRP A 359 -10.82 12.88 -21.23
C TRP A 359 -12.33 13.11 -21.36
N VAL A 360 -12.72 14.23 -21.92
CA VAL A 360 -14.11 14.62 -22.15
C VAL A 360 -14.28 15.20 -23.57
N LEU A 361 -15.53 15.37 -24.01
CA LEU A 361 -15.85 15.92 -25.33
C LEU A 361 -15.12 15.16 -26.47
N ASP A 362 -15.24 13.82 -26.45
CA ASP A 362 -14.62 12.93 -27.43
C ASP A 362 -13.10 13.14 -27.62
N GLY A 363 -12.42 13.44 -26.51
CA GLY A 363 -10.96 13.66 -26.50
C GLY A 363 -10.52 15.09 -26.84
N ASN A 364 -11.45 16.03 -26.93
CA ASN A 364 -11.12 17.43 -27.21
C ASN A 364 -10.83 18.27 -25.97
N ALA A 365 -11.09 17.74 -24.77
CA ALA A 365 -10.79 18.43 -23.51
C ALA A 365 -10.43 17.41 -22.41
N ILE A 366 -9.79 17.91 -21.34
CA ILE A 366 -9.47 17.16 -20.13
C ILE A 366 -10.12 17.88 -18.95
N LEU A 367 -10.91 17.11 -18.18
CA LEU A 367 -11.46 17.52 -16.90
C LEU A 367 -10.52 17.04 -15.80
N PHE A 368 -10.25 17.87 -14.79
CA PHE A 368 -9.43 17.53 -13.64
C PHE A 368 -9.88 18.29 -12.38
N GLN A 369 -9.37 17.90 -11.22
CA GLN A 369 -9.63 18.52 -9.91
C GLN A 369 -8.45 19.35 -9.47
#